data_26b6d88ea772c50c8cd3fe40b7051b62
#
_entry.id   26b6d88ea772c50c8cd3fe40b7051b62
#
_cell.length_a   1.000
_cell.length_b   1.000
_cell.length_c   1.000
_cell.angle_alpha   90.00
_cell.angle_beta   90.00
_cell.angle_gamma   90.00
#
_symmetry.space_group_name_H-M   'P 1'
#
loop_
_entity.id
_entity.type
_entity.pdbx_description
1 polymer ?
#
loop_
_entity_poly.entity_id
_entity_poly.type
_entity_poly.pdbx_seq_one_letter_code
_entity_poly.pdbx_strand_id
1 'polypeptide(L)' 'MKRVVIEELSSIEIEEILADHFNAFDALLKIEGTGEDQIICAEIINYETES' A
#
# COMPACT_ATOMS: atom_id res chain seq x y z
N MET A 1 -20.70 -19.75 6.12
CA MET A 1 -19.39 -20.38 6.32
C MET A 1 -18.29 -19.45 5.85
N LYS A 2 -17.27 -19.26 6.68
CA LYS A 2 -16.14 -18.40 6.30
C LYS A 2 -15.08 -19.21 5.59
N ARG A 3 -14.51 -18.60 4.56
CA ARG A 3 -13.43 -19.20 3.82
C ARG A 3 -12.19 -18.30 3.98
N VAL A 4 -11.09 -18.89 4.39
CA VAL A 4 -9.83 -18.16 4.56
C VAL A 4 -8.91 -18.47 3.38
N VAL A 5 -8.42 -17.43 2.74
CA VAL A 5 -7.44 -17.55 1.68
C VAL A 5 -6.19 -16.81 2.12
N ILE A 6 -5.05 -17.47 2.02
CA ILE A 6 -3.76 -16.85 2.35
C ILE A 6 -3.00 -16.62 1.06
N GLU A 7 -2.62 -15.37 0.83
CA GLU A 7 -1.81 -15.03 -0.33
C GLU A 7 -0.55 -14.32 0.10
N GLU A 8 0.54 -14.61 -0.58
CA GLU A 8 1.81 -13.95 -0.34
C GLU A 8 2.01 -12.88 -1.42
N LEU A 9 2.18 -11.65 -0.96
CA LEU A 9 2.38 -10.51 -1.84
C LEU A 9 3.69 -9.84 -1.52
N SER A 10 4.44 -9.47 -2.55
CA SER A 10 5.62 -8.64 -2.37
C SER A 10 5.20 -7.20 -2.08
N SER A 11 6.12 -6.40 -1.53
CA SER A 11 5.85 -5.00 -1.28
C SER A 11 5.49 -4.25 -2.57
N ILE A 12 6.13 -4.62 -3.66
CA ILE A 12 5.86 -4.02 -4.97
C ILE A 12 4.42 -4.29 -5.41
N GLU A 13 3.96 -5.52 -5.23
CA GLU A 13 2.59 -5.89 -5.59
C GLU A 13 1.57 -5.13 -4.74
N ILE A 14 1.84 -5.00 -3.45
CA ILE A 14 0.97 -4.25 -2.56
C ILE A 14 0.93 -2.77 -2.96
N GLU A 15 2.08 -2.21 -3.30
CA GLU A 15 2.16 -0.81 -3.75
C GLU A 15 1.37 -0.59 -5.04
N GLU A 16 1.45 -1.53 -5.97
CA GLU A 16 0.69 -1.46 -7.21
C GLU A 16 -0.82 -1.50 -6.96
N ILE A 17 -1.25 -2.38 -6.07
CA ILE A 17 -2.67 -2.48 -5.70
C ILE A 17 -3.15 -1.18 -5.06
N LEU A 18 -2.35 -0.60 -4.17
CA LEU A 18 -2.69 0.65 -3.51
C LEU A 18 -2.76 1.81 -4.51
N ALA A 19 -1.81 1.89 -5.41
CA ALA A 19 -1.81 2.94 -6.43
C ALA A 19 -3.06 2.82 -7.32
N ASP A 20 -3.42 1.62 -7.69
CA ASP A 20 -4.61 1.37 -8.51
C ASP A 20 -5.88 1.73 -7.73
N HIS A 21 -5.95 1.34 -6.47
CA HIS A 21 -7.10 1.61 -5.63
C HIS A 21 -7.37 3.12 -5.49
N PHE A 22 -6.32 3.91 -5.33
CA PHE A 22 -6.42 5.36 -5.16
C PHE A 22 -6.34 6.12 -6.49
N ASN A 23 -6.22 5.41 -7.59
CA ASN A 23 -6.05 6.01 -8.91
C ASN A 23 -4.88 6.99 -8.91
N ALA A 24 -3.78 6.58 -8.31
CA ALA A 24 -2.59 7.40 -8.12
C ALA A 24 -1.48 6.99 -9.08
N PHE A 25 -0.48 7.85 -9.21
CA PHE A 25 0.70 7.57 -10.02
C PHE A 25 1.51 6.44 -9.42
N ASP A 26 1.70 6.45 -8.11
CA ASP A 26 2.51 5.46 -7.42
C ASP A 26 2.14 5.40 -5.95
N ALA A 27 2.58 4.36 -5.28
CA ALA A 27 2.43 4.21 -3.85
C ALA A 27 3.68 3.58 -3.28
N LEU A 28 4.14 4.10 -2.15
CA LEU A 28 5.34 3.61 -1.47
C LEU A 28 4.97 3.18 -0.05
N LEU A 29 5.36 1.96 0.30
CA LEU A 29 5.12 1.43 1.64
C LEU A 29 6.26 1.81 2.57
N LYS A 30 5.91 2.21 3.78
CA LYS A 30 6.85 2.48 4.85
C LYS A 30 6.41 1.76 6.10
N ILE A 31 7.35 1.15 6.80
CA ILE A 31 7.09 0.50 8.07
C ILE A 31 7.85 1.28 9.13
N GLU A 32 7.13 1.80 10.11
CA GLU A 32 7.71 2.58 11.19
C GLU A 32 7.41 1.91 12.53
N GLY A 33 8.33 2.09 13.47
CA GLY A 33 8.18 1.53 14.81
C GLY A 33 8.67 0.10 14.90
N THR A 34 8.57 -0.45 16.10
CA THR A 34 9.01 -1.81 16.38
C THR A 34 7.99 -2.52 17.27
N GLY A 35 7.90 -3.83 17.10
CA GLY A 35 7.05 -4.66 17.94
C GLY A 35 5.58 -4.31 17.81
N GLU A 36 4.93 -4.12 18.95
CA GLU A 36 3.49 -3.83 19.00
C GLU A 36 3.14 -2.43 18.49
N ASP A 37 4.13 -1.54 18.47
CA ASP A 37 3.95 -0.17 18.01
C ASP A 37 4.25 0.00 16.52
N GLN A 38 4.36 -1.10 15.80
CA GLN A 38 4.64 -1.05 14.38
C GLN A 38 3.47 -0.48 13.60
N ILE A 39 3.76 0.50 12.77
CA ILE A 39 2.76 1.14 11.92
C ILE A 39 3.18 0.96 10.45
N ILE A 40 2.25 0.54 9.64
CA ILE A 40 2.46 0.43 8.21
C ILE A 40 1.78 1.62 7.54
N CYS A 41 2.58 2.44 6.88
CA CYS A 41 2.09 3.63 6.19
C CYS A 41 2.30 3.49 4.69
N ALA A 42 1.48 4.16 3.93
CA ALA A 42 1.66 4.23 2.49
C ALA A 42 1.71 5.69 2.06
N GLU A 43 2.72 6.05 1.29
CA GLU A 43 2.75 7.35 0.62
C GLU A 43 2.07 7.20 -0.73
N ILE A 44 1.03 7.97 -0.94
CA ILE A 44 0.29 7.95 -2.19
C ILE A 44 0.74 9.14 -3.03
N ILE A 45 1.32 8.84 -4.17
CA ILE A 45 1.82 9.88 -5.08
C ILE A 45 0.80 10.06 -6.20
N ASN A 46 0.14 11.20 -6.20
CA ASN A 46 -0.88 11.48 -7.18
C ASN A 46 -0.29 12.13 -8.43
N TYR A 47 -1.02 12.01 -9.53
CA TYR A 47 -0.65 12.73 -10.75
C TYR A 47 -0.76 14.22 -10.49
N GLU A 48 0.23 14.97 -10.98
CA GLU A 48 0.14 16.41 -10.92
C GLU A 48 -0.88 16.89 -11.95
N THR A 49 -1.79 17.70 -11.48
CA THR A 49 -2.72 18.37 -12.37
C THR A 49 -2.27 19.82 -12.51
N GLU A 50 -1.96 20.20 -13.72
CA GLU A 50 -1.67 21.60 -14.01
C GLU A 50 -3.00 22.34 -14.08
N SER A 51 -3.11 23.33 -13.26
CA SER A 51 -4.29 24.18 -13.25
C SER A 51 -4.05 25.44 -14.05
#